data_2f2a4940b1f7a8f1d7fd10e0bb0b74f5
#
_entry.id   2f2a4940b1f7a8f1d7fd10e0bb0b74f5
#
_cell.length_a   1.000
_cell.length_b   1.000
_cell.length_c   1.000
_cell.angle_alpha   90.00
_cell.angle_beta   90.00
_cell.angle_gamma   90.00
#
_symmetry.space_group_name_H-M   'P 1'
#
loop_
_entity.id
_entity.type
_entity.pdbx_description
1 polymer ?
#
loop_
_entity_poly.entity_id
_entity_poly.type
_entity_poly.pdbx_seq_one_letter_code
_entity_poly.pdbx_strand_id
1 'polypeptide(L)'
;TVPNVVGASQSHAESALAGAGLKYTYADSQYSDTVPAGSVISQTKSGETVAAGTTITLTLSKGKQEISTNVSKTVKLDIGEVNITGGSYSLVGSDGKTYASGSDVTSASVTVSGTMNCKTGTVTVTWKYTEPVKDENGNVTGEKPGEKTISVQVP
;
A
#
# COMPACT_ATOMS: atom_id res chain seq x y z
N THR A 1 30.85 -27.99 12.06
CA THR A 1 30.37 -26.59 12.04
C THR A 1 29.09 -26.51 11.22
N VAL A 2 28.08 -25.85 11.73
CA VAL A 2 26.80 -25.65 11.04
C VAL A 2 27.01 -24.61 9.91
N PRO A 3 26.74 -24.96 8.63
CA PRO A 3 26.89 -24.01 7.55
C PRO A 3 25.84 -22.89 7.64
N ASN A 4 26.21 -21.70 7.25
CA ASN A 4 25.27 -20.58 7.17
C ASN A 4 24.48 -20.69 5.86
N VAL A 5 23.18 -20.91 5.97
CA VAL A 5 22.26 -21.03 4.82
C VAL A 5 21.25 -19.89 4.74
N VAL A 6 21.41 -18.85 5.57
CA VAL A 6 20.56 -17.64 5.51
C VAL A 6 20.72 -16.97 4.15
N GLY A 7 19.60 -16.65 3.52
CA GLY A 7 19.56 -16.10 2.16
C GLY A 7 19.63 -17.12 1.03
N ALA A 8 19.90 -18.40 1.34
CA ALA A 8 19.90 -19.46 0.35
C ALA A 8 18.48 -19.94 0.03
N SER A 9 18.33 -20.57 -1.14
CA SER A 9 17.07 -21.26 -1.48
C SER A 9 16.86 -22.47 -0.57
N GLN A 10 15.62 -22.90 -0.45
CA GLN A 10 15.27 -24.07 0.36
C GLN A 10 16.08 -25.29 -0.02
N SER A 11 16.16 -25.64 -1.30
CA SER A 11 16.90 -26.82 -1.77
C SER A 11 18.41 -26.71 -1.52
N HIS A 12 18.98 -25.52 -1.63
CA HIS A 12 20.40 -25.30 -1.32
C HIS A 12 20.66 -25.46 0.18
N ALA A 13 19.79 -24.92 1.03
CA ALA A 13 19.88 -25.06 2.49
C ALA A 13 19.80 -26.54 2.92
N GLU A 14 18.83 -27.26 2.37
CA GLU A 14 18.67 -28.70 2.63
C GLU A 14 19.93 -29.50 2.25
N SER A 15 20.45 -29.23 1.05
CA SER A 15 21.69 -29.90 0.57
C SER A 15 22.91 -29.59 1.42
N ALA A 16 23.06 -28.32 1.83
CA ALA A 16 24.18 -27.87 2.66
C ALA A 16 24.17 -28.53 4.05
N LEU A 17 23.00 -28.59 4.68
CA LEU A 17 22.82 -29.20 5.99
C LEU A 17 22.99 -30.72 5.93
N ALA A 18 22.42 -31.37 4.93
CA ALA A 18 22.59 -32.81 4.70
C ALA A 18 24.06 -33.18 4.43
N GLY A 19 24.75 -32.36 3.62
CA GLY A 19 26.18 -32.56 3.38
C GLY A 19 27.07 -32.40 4.62
N ALA A 20 26.59 -31.62 5.59
CA ALA A 20 27.27 -31.47 6.88
C ALA A 20 26.88 -32.56 7.91
N GLY A 21 26.03 -33.51 7.53
CA GLY A 21 25.56 -34.57 8.41
C GLY A 21 24.51 -34.11 9.43
N LEU A 22 23.80 -33.02 9.15
CA LEU A 22 22.81 -32.44 10.03
C LEU A 22 21.39 -32.73 9.55
N LYS A 23 20.45 -32.67 10.47
CA LYS A 23 19.02 -32.70 10.17
C LYS A 23 18.47 -31.28 10.12
N TYR A 24 17.35 -31.13 9.46
CA TYR A 24 16.68 -29.83 9.40
C TYR A 24 15.18 -29.98 9.62
N THR A 25 14.58 -28.90 10.12
CA THR A 25 13.14 -28.73 10.27
C THR A 25 12.77 -27.30 9.93
N TYR A 26 11.49 -27.05 9.76
CA TYR A 26 10.99 -25.74 9.38
C TYR A 26 10.13 -25.15 10.50
N ALA A 27 10.38 -23.90 10.84
CA ALA A 27 9.47 -23.07 11.64
C ALA A 27 8.41 -22.45 10.72
N ASP A 28 7.44 -21.76 11.31
CA ASP A 28 6.43 -21.04 10.55
C ASP A 28 7.09 -20.00 9.64
N SER A 29 6.75 -20.05 8.36
CA SER A 29 7.28 -19.10 7.38
C SER A 29 6.84 -17.67 7.69
N GLN A 30 7.70 -16.69 7.42
CA GLN A 30 7.48 -15.28 7.70
C GLN A 30 7.59 -14.44 6.44
N TYR A 31 6.93 -13.29 6.45
CA TYR A 31 7.10 -12.31 5.38
C TYR A 31 8.43 -11.57 5.51
N SER A 32 9.05 -11.26 4.37
CA SER A 32 10.28 -10.49 4.32
C SER A 32 10.27 -9.58 3.08
N ASP A 33 10.63 -8.32 3.28
CA ASP A 33 10.77 -7.36 2.18
C ASP A 33 12.10 -7.51 1.43
N THR A 34 13.07 -8.19 2.03
CA THR A 34 14.44 -8.31 1.50
C THR A 34 14.79 -9.72 1.04
N VAL A 35 14.14 -10.74 1.58
CA VAL A 35 14.40 -12.15 1.25
C VAL A 35 13.29 -12.66 0.33
N PRO A 36 13.63 -13.17 -0.86
CA PRO A 36 12.63 -13.71 -1.79
C PRO A 36 11.87 -14.90 -1.19
N ALA A 37 10.65 -15.12 -1.65
CA ALA A 37 9.84 -16.27 -1.24
C ALA A 37 10.59 -17.59 -1.52
N GLY A 38 10.56 -18.52 -0.55
CA GLY A 38 11.23 -19.80 -0.63
C GLY A 38 12.69 -19.80 -0.21
N SER A 39 13.25 -18.66 0.18
CA SER A 39 14.62 -18.55 0.72
C SER A 39 14.62 -18.48 2.23
N VAL A 40 15.74 -18.82 2.86
CA VAL A 40 15.88 -18.88 4.32
C VAL A 40 16.05 -17.46 4.88
N ILE A 41 15.18 -17.07 5.80
CA ILE A 41 15.28 -15.81 6.55
C ILE A 41 16.25 -15.96 7.71
N SER A 42 16.14 -17.05 8.45
CA SER A 42 16.93 -17.32 9.65
C SER A 42 17.13 -18.82 9.88
N GLN A 43 18.15 -19.13 10.64
CA GLN A 43 18.45 -20.49 11.07
C GLN A 43 18.95 -20.50 12.53
N THR A 44 18.77 -21.63 13.21
CA THR A 44 19.38 -21.85 14.51
C THR A 44 20.83 -22.33 14.34
N LYS A 45 21.69 -22.03 15.30
CA LYS A 45 23.04 -22.55 15.43
C LYS A 45 23.97 -22.36 14.25
N SER A 46 23.88 -21.21 13.57
CA SER A 46 24.80 -20.84 12.48
C SER A 46 26.24 -20.67 13.00
N GLY A 47 27.20 -21.28 12.33
CA GLY A 47 28.63 -21.18 12.69
C GLY A 47 29.07 -21.95 13.93
N GLU A 48 28.17 -22.60 14.64
CA GLU A 48 28.46 -23.38 15.80
C GLU A 48 28.98 -24.79 15.43
N THR A 49 29.78 -25.38 16.30
CA THR A 49 30.15 -26.81 16.18
C THR A 49 29.18 -27.63 17.00
N VAL A 50 28.44 -28.51 16.31
CA VAL A 50 27.44 -29.39 16.92
C VAL A 50 27.69 -30.84 16.56
N ALA A 51 27.07 -31.74 17.30
CA ALA A 51 27.15 -33.17 17.01
C ALA A 51 26.44 -33.51 15.69
N ALA A 52 26.94 -34.53 14.98
CA ALA A 52 26.28 -35.05 13.80
C ALA A 52 24.84 -35.48 14.11
N GLY A 53 23.91 -35.21 13.20
CA GLY A 53 22.49 -35.50 13.39
C GLY A 53 21.72 -34.45 14.20
N THR A 54 22.36 -33.35 14.61
CA THR A 54 21.69 -32.23 15.27
C THR A 54 20.68 -31.61 14.32
N THR A 55 19.49 -31.26 14.82
CA THR A 55 18.44 -30.65 14.03
C THR A 55 18.60 -29.12 14.01
N ILE A 56 18.62 -28.57 12.82
CA ILE A 56 18.67 -27.12 12.57
C ILE A 56 17.27 -26.65 12.15
N THR A 57 16.76 -25.65 12.80
CA THR A 57 15.46 -25.06 12.47
C THR A 57 15.65 -23.91 11.48
N LEU A 58 14.96 -23.99 10.37
CA LEU A 58 14.99 -22.98 9.31
C LEU A 58 13.67 -22.23 9.27
N THR A 59 13.73 -20.92 9.07
CA THR A 59 12.55 -20.10 8.80
C THR A 59 12.62 -19.64 7.35
N LEU A 60 11.60 -19.98 6.56
CA LEU A 60 11.52 -19.60 5.16
C LEU A 60 10.77 -18.29 4.98
N SER A 61 11.10 -17.57 3.91
CA SER A 61 10.39 -16.37 3.51
C SER A 61 9.12 -16.71 2.73
N LYS A 62 8.04 -16.00 3.02
CA LYS A 62 6.84 -15.95 2.19
C LYS A 62 6.94 -14.88 1.10
N GLY A 63 8.05 -14.13 1.06
CA GLY A 63 8.20 -12.95 0.24
C GLY A 63 7.58 -11.72 0.88
N LYS A 64 7.39 -10.68 0.09
CA LYS A 64 6.78 -9.43 0.56
C LYS A 64 5.32 -9.66 0.93
N GLN A 65 4.89 -9.10 2.06
CA GLN A 65 3.49 -9.19 2.45
C GLN A 65 2.62 -8.39 1.48
N GLU A 66 1.66 -9.06 0.85
CA GLU A 66 0.66 -8.40 0.03
C GLU A 66 -0.46 -7.85 0.92
N ILE A 67 -0.70 -6.56 0.83
CA ILE A 67 -1.78 -5.86 1.52
C ILE A 67 -2.76 -5.41 0.46
N SER A 68 -4.04 -5.71 0.67
CA SER A 68 -5.11 -5.26 -0.21
C SER A 68 -6.16 -4.53 0.62
N THR A 69 -6.29 -3.24 0.40
CA THR A 69 -7.26 -2.39 1.10
C THR A 69 -8.25 -1.82 0.09
N ASN A 70 -9.50 -2.22 0.20
CA ASN A 70 -10.57 -1.67 -0.62
C ASN A 70 -11.01 -0.32 -0.05
N VAL A 71 -11.01 0.68 -0.89
CA VAL A 71 -11.40 2.05 -0.54
C VAL A 71 -12.64 2.42 -1.35
N SER A 72 -13.62 2.98 -0.66
CA SER A 72 -14.75 3.66 -1.28
C SER A 72 -15.07 4.86 -0.39
N LYS A 73 -14.66 6.05 -0.84
CA LYS A 73 -14.81 7.27 -0.06
C LYS A 73 -15.55 8.32 -0.87
N THR A 74 -16.62 8.84 -0.32
CA THR A 74 -17.36 9.95 -0.89
C THR A 74 -16.90 11.26 -0.27
N VAL A 75 -16.48 12.19 -1.11
CA VAL A 75 -16.07 13.53 -0.72
C VAL A 75 -17.09 14.52 -1.27
N LYS A 76 -17.58 15.41 -0.43
CA LYS A 76 -18.59 16.38 -0.80
C LYS A 76 -18.02 17.80 -0.77
N LEU A 77 -18.39 18.58 -1.78
CA LEU A 77 -18.14 20.01 -1.84
C LEU A 77 -19.28 20.74 -1.11
N ASP A 78 -18.93 21.45 -0.03
CA ASP A 78 -19.90 22.16 0.81
C ASP A 78 -19.55 23.67 0.85
N ILE A 79 -19.82 24.36 -0.23
CA ILE A 79 -19.54 25.80 -0.39
C ILE A 79 -20.76 26.60 -0.87
N GLY A 80 -21.97 26.03 -0.81
CA GLY A 80 -23.22 26.70 -1.20
C GLY A 80 -23.55 26.55 -2.67
N GLU A 81 -24.28 27.54 -3.22
CA GLU A 81 -24.72 27.53 -4.61
C GLU A 81 -23.57 27.88 -5.57
N VAL A 82 -23.06 26.87 -6.26
CA VAL A 82 -22.00 27.02 -7.27
C VAL A 82 -22.30 26.15 -8.48
N ASN A 83 -21.76 26.54 -9.62
CA ASN A 83 -21.77 25.72 -10.84
C ASN A 83 -20.43 25.04 -10.99
N ILE A 84 -20.41 23.71 -10.94
CA ILE A 84 -19.19 22.94 -11.10
C ILE A 84 -18.84 22.85 -12.58
N THR A 85 -17.65 23.35 -12.95
CA THR A 85 -17.17 23.42 -14.33
C THR A 85 -16.17 22.32 -14.66
N GLY A 86 -15.67 21.62 -13.66
CA GLY A 86 -14.70 20.53 -13.83
C GLY A 86 -14.02 20.19 -12.53
N GLY A 87 -12.91 19.48 -12.64
CA GLY A 87 -12.09 19.07 -11.51
C GLY A 87 -11.41 17.74 -11.74
N SER A 88 -10.78 17.23 -10.69
CA SER A 88 -10.08 15.96 -10.71
C SER A 88 -10.13 15.29 -9.35
N TYR A 89 -9.86 14.00 -9.33
CA TYR A 89 -9.70 13.25 -8.08
C TYR A 89 -8.56 12.25 -8.20
N SER A 90 -8.00 11.87 -7.06
CA SER A 90 -6.99 10.83 -6.97
C SER A 90 -7.06 10.09 -5.64
N LEU A 91 -6.66 8.82 -5.68
CA LEU A 91 -6.41 7.99 -4.52
C LEU A 91 -4.93 7.62 -4.53
N VAL A 92 -4.18 8.13 -3.57
CA VAL A 92 -2.75 7.88 -3.42
C VAL A 92 -2.51 7.11 -2.14
N GLY A 93 -1.84 5.98 -2.24
CA GLY A 93 -1.48 5.18 -1.07
C GLY A 93 -0.31 5.75 -0.28
N SER A 94 -0.12 5.27 0.94
CA SER A 94 1.02 5.62 1.78
C SER A 94 2.37 5.20 1.20
N ASP A 95 2.35 4.34 0.18
CA ASP A 95 3.52 3.95 -0.62
C ASP A 95 3.86 4.94 -1.75
N GLY A 96 3.10 6.03 -1.88
CA GLY A 96 3.28 7.05 -2.91
C GLY A 96 2.71 6.72 -4.28
N LYS A 97 2.04 5.57 -4.43
CA LYS A 97 1.45 5.15 -5.71
C LYS A 97 0.01 5.64 -5.83
N THR A 98 -0.38 5.98 -7.06
CA THR A 98 -1.75 6.34 -7.40
C THR A 98 -2.53 5.09 -7.79
N TYR A 99 -3.63 4.83 -7.09
CA TYR A 99 -4.48 3.64 -7.29
C TYR A 99 -5.79 3.94 -8.00
N ALA A 100 -6.23 5.18 -7.97
CA ALA A 100 -7.36 5.65 -8.74
C ALA A 100 -7.18 7.12 -9.06
N SER A 101 -7.64 7.55 -10.22
CA SER A 101 -7.65 8.95 -10.61
C SER A 101 -8.67 9.19 -11.71
N GLY A 102 -9.13 10.40 -11.83
CA GLY A 102 -10.03 10.81 -12.89
C GLY A 102 -10.08 12.32 -13.02
N SER A 103 -10.61 12.75 -14.15
CA SER A 103 -10.90 14.13 -14.46
C SER A 103 -12.42 14.28 -14.74
N ASP A 104 -12.84 15.46 -15.14
CA ASP A 104 -14.25 15.74 -15.47
C ASP A 104 -15.21 15.58 -14.28
N VAL A 105 -14.81 16.07 -13.13
CA VAL A 105 -15.69 16.15 -11.97
C VAL A 105 -16.83 17.12 -12.25
N THR A 106 -18.06 16.60 -12.29
CA THR A 106 -19.26 17.38 -12.63
C THR A 106 -20.26 17.46 -11.50
N SER A 107 -19.96 16.87 -10.36
CA SER A 107 -20.87 16.80 -9.21
C SER A 107 -20.18 17.27 -7.93
N ALA A 108 -20.93 17.90 -7.04
CA ALA A 108 -20.48 18.29 -5.71
C ALA A 108 -20.19 17.08 -4.81
N SER A 109 -20.60 15.90 -5.19
CA SER A 109 -20.34 14.65 -4.47
C SER A 109 -19.57 13.71 -5.37
N VAL A 110 -18.34 13.36 -4.98
CA VAL A 110 -17.46 12.48 -5.74
C VAL A 110 -17.13 11.25 -4.88
N THR A 111 -17.42 10.07 -5.41
CA THR A 111 -17.02 8.82 -4.77
C THR A 111 -15.78 8.30 -5.47
N VAL A 112 -14.70 8.15 -4.70
CA VAL A 112 -13.44 7.60 -5.16
C VAL A 112 -13.31 6.19 -4.62
N SER A 113 -13.14 5.22 -5.51
CA SER A 113 -12.99 3.82 -5.14
C SER A 113 -11.79 3.19 -5.83
N GLY A 114 -11.17 2.25 -5.16
CA GLY A 114 -10.02 1.54 -5.68
C GLY A 114 -9.49 0.54 -4.66
N THR A 115 -8.55 -0.27 -5.07
CA THR A 115 -7.87 -1.21 -4.18
C THR A 115 -6.40 -0.83 -4.08
N MET A 116 -5.95 -0.56 -2.86
CA MET A 116 -4.55 -0.19 -2.57
C MET A 116 -3.76 -1.41 -2.10
N ASN A 117 -2.47 -1.44 -2.42
CA ASN A 117 -1.53 -2.43 -1.88
C ASN A 117 -0.82 -1.90 -0.61
N CYS A 118 -1.49 -1.07 0.16
CA CYS A 118 -1.02 -0.51 1.41
C CYS A 118 -2.20 -0.30 2.37
N LYS A 119 -1.90 -0.06 3.66
CA LYS A 119 -2.93 0.03 4.70
C LYS A 119 -3.70 1.33 4.68
N THR A 120 -3.05 2.42 4.29
CA THR A 120 -3.61 3.77 4.36
C THR A 120 -3.36 4.52 3.06
N GLY A 121 -4.11 5.55 2.83
CA GLY A 121 -3.95 6.42 1.68
C GLY A 121 -4.67 7.75 1.85
N THR A 122 -4.65 8.55 0.81
CA THR A 122 -5.33 9.85 0.78
C THR A 122 -6.17 9.96 -0.49
N VAL A 123 -7.44 10.29 -0.31
CA VAL A 123 -8.33 10.70 -1.39
C VAL A 123 -8.28 12.22 -1.49
N THR A 124 -7.94 12.74 -2.65
CA THR A 124 -7.93 14.18 -2.93
C THR A 124 -8.89 14.46 -4.06
N VAL A 125 -9.79 15.41 -3.85
CA VAL A 125 -10.74 15.87 -4.87
C VAL A 125 -10.59 17.38 -5.01
N THR A 126 -10.42 17.82 -6.24
CA THR A 126 -10.37 19.25 -6.59
C THR A 126 -11.57 19.59 -7.48
N TRP A 127 -12.33 20.58 -7.07
CA TRP A 127 -13.43 21.12 -7.87
C TRP A 127 -13.03 22.46 -8.45
N LYS A 128 -13.39 22.64 -9.72
CA LYS A 128 -13.41 23.95 -10.38
C LYS A 128 -14.86 24.33 -10.57
N TYR A 129 -15.20 25.55 -10.20
CA TYR A 129 -16.57 26.01 -10.18
C TYR A 129 -16.65 27.51 -10.47
N THR A 130 -17.87 28.00 -10.72
CA THR A 130 -18.18 29.42 -10.75
C THR A 130 -19.21 29.76 -9.69
N GLU A 131 -19.01 30.88 -9.01
CA GLU A 131 -19.91 31.43 -8.01
C GLU A 131 -20.69 32.61 -8.61
N PRO A 132 -21.99 32.73 -8.34
CA PRO A 132 -22.74 33.93 -8.77
C PRO A 132 -22.26 35.15 -7.99
N VAL A 133 -21.96 36.21 -8.70
CA VAL A 133 -21.69 37.53 -8.13
C VAL A 133 -23.00 38.28 -8.05
N LYS A 134 -23.38 38.73 -6.84
CA LYS A 134 -24.64 39.45 -6.60
C LYS A 134 -24.37 40.91 -6.26
N ASP A 135 -25.28 41.80 -6.72
CA ASP A 135 -25.27 43.21 -6.35
C ASP A 135 -25.91 43.45 -4.95
N GLU A 136 -25.97 44.69 -4.52
CA GLU A 136 -26.54 45.08 -3.23
C GLU A 136 -28.03 44.68 -3.08
N ASN A 137 -28.73 44.44 -4.17
CA ASN A 137 -30.13 44.05 -4.23
C ASN A 137 -30.32 42.53 -4.35
N GLY A 138 -29.20 41.74 -4.38
CA GLY A 138 -29.25 40.30 -4.51
C GLY A 138 -29.39 39.79 -5.96
N ASN A 139 -29.27 40.65 -6.96
CA ASN A 139 -29.34 40.26 -8.37
C ASN A 139 -27.97 39.72 -8.83
N VAL A 140 -28.00 38.66 -9.62
CA VAL A 140 -26.80 38.10 -10.23
C VAL A 140 -26.28 38.99 -11.34
N THR A 141 -25.10 39.56 -11.19
CA THR A 141 -24.45 40.47 -12.14
C THR A 141 -23.33 39.82 -12.94
N GLY A 142 -22.93 38.58 -12.57
CA GLY A 142 -21.87 37.82 -13.22
C GLY A 142 -21.51 36.57 -12.47
N GLU A 143 -20.45 35.92 -12.92
CA GLU A 143 -19.90 34.73 -12.27
C GLU A 143 -18.41 34.89 -11.99
N LYS A 144 -17.95 34.34 -10.86
CA LYS A 144 -16.56 34.37 -10.44
C LYS A 144 -16.02 32.94 -10.41
N PRO A 145 -14.87 32.64 -11.05
CA PRO A 145 -14.27 31.32 -10.97
C PRO A 145 -13.71 31.05 -9.59
N GLY A 146 -13.80 29.81 -9.15
CA GLY A 146 -13.23 29.32 -7.90
C GLY A 146 -12.69 27.91 -8.03
N GLU A 147 -11.88 27.52 -7.07
CA GLU A 147 -11.33 26.18 -6.97
C GLU A 147 -11.29 25.76 -5.50
N LYS A 148 -11.68 24.52 -5.24
CA LYS A 148 -11.63 23.93 -3.89
C LYS A 148 -11.05 22.54 -3.95
N THR A 149 -10.07 22.28 -3.08
CA THR A 149 -9.46 20.95 -2.91
C THR A 149 -9.75 20.44 -1.51
N ILE A 150 -10.22 19.20 -1.42
CA ILE A 150 -10.44 18.49 -0.17
C ILE A 150 -9.63 17.20 -0.19
N SER A 151 -8.86 16.96 0.86
CA SER A 151 -8.10 15.74 1.05
C SER A 151 -8.59 15.00 2.30
N VAL A 152 -8.84 13.70 2.17
CA VAL A 152 -9.36 12.85 3.25
C VAL A 152 -8.48 11.61 3.36
N GLN A 153 -8.07 11.31 4.59
CA GLN A 153 -7.37 10.06 4.88
C GLN A 153 -8.31 8.88 4.79
N VAL A 154 -7.82 7.79 4.24
CA VAL A 154 -8.57 6.52 4.14
C VAL A 154 -7.78 5.41 4.81
N PRO A 155 -8.51 4.44 5.40
CA PRO A 155 -7.88 3.33 6.11
C PRO A 155 -6.98 2.51 5.23
#